data_a2b6ddda196323a58e605dadc4ea0c6e
#
_entry.id   a2b6ddda196323a58e605dadc4ea0c6e
#
_cell.length_a   1.000
_cell.length_b   1.000
_cell.length_c   1.000
_cell.angle_alpha   90.00
_cell.angle_beta   90.00
_cell.angle_gamma   90.00
#
_symmetry.space_group_name_H-M   'P 1'
#
loop_
_entity.id
_entity.type
_entity.pdbx_description
1 polymer ?
#
loop_
_entity_poly.entity_id
_entity_poly.type
_entity_poly.pdbx_seq_one_letter_code
_entity_poly.pdbx_strand_id
1 'polypeptide(L)'
;MNDYFSPEEIRTLMSRCESDRQRIILFLLYNYGLTVEEALEIKSGQFMKKPDYLLFNFTRKLTGKSHTYKIQYENYRLFYKVLSKLQDQETVLHKDRHLPISDTILRKDLFDLAVIMNRKITSAQLFESHLYWLFKKGVSFAQGVEEYGLALSGKPFKIWESAMLSGRLWPFLLE
;
A
#
# COMPACT_ATOMS: atom_id res chain seq x y z
N MET A 1 -18.38 -12.81 -2.10
CA MET A 1 -17.29 -12.25 -1.27
C MET A 1 -16.41 -11.48 -2.22
N ASN A 2 -16.14 -10.23 -1.95
CA ASN A 2 -15.30 -9.41 -2.86
C ASN A 2 -13.87 -9.90 -2.77
N ASP A 3 -13.21 -10.19 -3.90
CA ASP A 3 -11.83 -10.70 -3.91
C ASP A 3 -10.81 -9.65 -3.46
N TYR A 4 -11.21 -8.37 -3.44
CA TYR A 4 -10.37 -7.22 -3.09
C TYR A 4 -10.70 -6.68 -1.70
N PHE A 5 -9.68 -6.26 -0.97
CA PHE A 5 -9.86 -5.58 0.31
C PHE A 5 -10.46 -4.19 0.10
N SER A 6 -11.54 -3.89 0.82
CA SER A 6 -12.08 -2.53 0.86
C SER A 6 -11.26 -1.62 1.77
N PRO A 7 -11.37 -0.28 1.61
CA PRO A 7 -10.74 0.67 2.53
C PRO A 7 -11.17 0.46 3.99
N GLU A 8 -12.42 0.07 4.24
CA GLU A 8 -12.95 -0.22 5.57
C GLU A 8 -12.32 -1.46 6.18
N GLU A 9 -12.17 -2.53 5.39
CA GLU A 9 -11.48 -3.76 5.84
C GLU A 9 -10.03 -3.46 6.19
N ILE A 10 -9.32 -2.66 5.40
CA ILE A 10 -7.94 -2.25 5.69
C ILE A 10 -7.85 -1.39 6.95
N ARG A 11 -8.77 -0.42 7.16
CA ARG A 11 -8.82 0.35 8.41
C ARG A 11 -9.03 -0.55 9.62
N THR A 12 -9.96 -1.50 9.52
CA THR A 12 -10.21 -2.50 10.57
C THR A 12 -8.97 -3.34 10.84
N LEU A 13 -8.26 -3.77 9.79
CA LEU A 13 -7.03 -4.52 9.92
C LEU A 13 -5.93 -3.69 10.58
N MET A 14 -5.75 -2.44 10.17
CA MET A 14 -4.77 -1.53 10.78
C MET A 14 -5.04 -1.30 12.27
N SER A 15 -6.30 -1.22 12.69
CA SER A 15 -6.67 -1.07 14.11
C SER A 15 -6.34 -2.30 14.96
N ARG A 16 -6.25 -3.48 14.33
CA ARG A 16 -5.92 -4.76 14.99
C ARG A 16 -4.43 -5.12 14.93
N CYS A 17 -3.61 -4.34 14.24
CA CYS A 17 -2.17 -4.57 14.20
C CYS A 17 -1.54 -4.42 15.59
N GLU A 18 -0.68 -5.37 15.93
CA GLU A 18 0.04 -5.37 17.21
C GLU A 18 1.24 -4.42 17.22
N SER A 19 1.78 -4.08 16.05
CA SER A 19 2.95 -3.22 15.92
C SER A 19 2.77 -2.09 14.90
N ASP A 20 3.52 -1.01 15.09
CA ASP A 20 3.60 0.10 14.12
C ASP A 20 4.18 -0.38 12.78
N ARG A 21 5.10 -1.36 12.80
CA ARG A 21 5.67 -1.97 11.60
C ARG A 21 4.59 -2.64 10.75
N GLN A 22 3.70 -3.45 11.33
CA GLN A 22 2.59 -4.07 10.60
C GLN A 22 1.66 -3.03 9.99
N ARG A 23 1.36 -1.94 10.71
CA ARG A 23 0.55 -0.82 10.19
C ARG A 23 1.21 -0.15 8.99
N ILE A 24 2.51 0.11 9.08
CA ILE A 24 3.29 0.72 7.99
C ILE A 24 3.36 -0.22 6.77
N ILE A 25 3.59 -1.51 6.96
CA ILE A 25 3.57 -2.50 5.87
C ILE A 25 2.22 -2.45 5.12
N LEU A 26 1.11 -2.57 5.84
CA LEU A 26 -0.23 -2.49 5.24
C LEU A 26 -0.43 -1.17 4.49
N PHE A 27 -0.05 -0.06 5.13
CA PHE A 27 -0.19 1.27 4.54
C PHE A 27 0.58 1.39 3.22
N LEU A 28 1.84 0.97 3.19
CA LEU A 28 2.69 1.08 2.00
C LEU A 28 2.20 0.19 0.86
N LEU A 29 1.89 -1.08 1.15
CA LEU A 29 1.48 -2.04 0.13
C LEU A 29 0.08 -1.73 -0.42
N TYR A 30 -0.87 -1.33 0.45
CA TYR A 30 -2.24 -1.08 0.02
C TYR A 30 -2.46 0.33 -0.54
N ASN A 31 -2.02 1.40 0.16
CA ASN A 31 -2.33 2.76 -0.28
C ASN A 31 -1.48 3.23 -1.46
N TYR A 32 -0.23 2.75 -1.55
CA TYR A 32 0.69 3.17 -2.62
C TYR A 32 0.98 2.05 -3.63
N GLY A 33 0.45 0.85 -3.42
CA GLY A 33 0.68 -0.29 -4.29
C GLY A 33 2.17 -0.59 -4.44
N LEU A 34 2.95 -0.51 -3.35
CA LEU A 34 4.36 -0.87 -3.40
C LEU A 34 4.52 -2.38 -3.47
N THR A 35 5.54 -2.83 -4.18
CA THR A 35 5.98 -4.22 -4.09
C THR A 35 6.68 -4.46 -2.73
N VAL A 36 6.84 -5.72 -2.36
CA VAL A 36 7.60 -6.08 -1.14
C VAL A 36 9.02 -5.52 -1.20
N GLU A 37 9.66 -5.68 -2.34
CA GLU A 37 11.03 -5.21 -2.56
C GLU A 37 11.13 -3.69 -2.41
N GLU A 38 10.21 -2.94 -3.02
CA GLU A 38 10.14 -1.49 -2.87
C GLU A 38 9.91 -1.07 -1.41
N ALA A 39 8.97 -1.73 -0.71
CA ALA A 39 8.67 -1.41 0.69
C ALA A 39 9.86 -1.65 1.63
N LEU A 40 10.64 -2.72 1.41
CA LEU A 40 11.81 -3.06 2.22
C LEU A 40 12.95 -2.06 2.08
N GLU A 41 13.03 -1.34 0.97
CA GLU A 41 14.12 -0.40 0.67
C GLU A 41 13.81 1.05 1.03
N ILE A 42 12.58 1.35 1.49
CA ILE A 42 12.20 2.72 1.86
C ILE A 42 13.05 3.20 3.03
N LYS A 43 13.68 4.35 2.82
CA LYS A 43 14.51 5.02 3.82
C LYS A 43 13.80 6.22 4.42
N SER A 44 14.16 6.57 5.65
CA SER A 44 13.58 7.70 6.37
C SER A 44 13.82 9.04 5.66
N GLY A 45 14.95 9.21 4.98
CA GLY A 45 15.27 10.42 4.20
C GLY A 45 14.36 10.68 2.98
N GLN A 46 13.55 9.68 2.58
CA GLN A 46 12.54 9.88 1.54
C GLN A 46 11.30 10.64 2.04
N PHE A 47 11.22 10.90 3.35
CA PHE A 47 10.10 11.61 3.98
C PHE A 47 10.50 13.01 4.39
N MET A 48 9.85 14.01 3.83
CA MET A 48 10.00 15.41 4.21
C MET A 48 8.93 15.78 5.23
N LYS A 49 9.35 16.15 6.45
CA LYS A 49 8.43 16.57 7.52
C LYS A 49 7.91 17.99 7.27
N LYS A 50 6.61 18.16 7.39
CA LYS A 50 5.89 19.44 7.39
C LYS A 50 5.09 19.54 8.70
N PRO A 51 4.59 20.73 9.09
CA PRO A 51 3.88 20.89 10.36
C PRO A 51 2.73 19.89 10.57
N ASP A 52 1.90 19.65 9.54
CA ASP A 52 0.67 18.85 9.62
C ASP A 52 0.64 17.62 8.73
N TYR A 53 1.73 17.34 7.99
CA TYR A 53 1.81 16.22 7.08
C TYR A 53 3.26 15.82 6.78
N LEU A 54 3.40 14.67 6.13
CA LEU A 54 4.66 14.25 5.52
C LEU A 54 4.52 14.23 4.00
N LEU A 55 5.56 14.61 3.29
CA LEU A 55 5.72 14.31 1.87
C LEU A 55 6.63 13.09 1.75
N PHE A 56 6.11 12.05 1.12
CA PHE A 56 6.86 10.83 0.83
C PHE A 56 7.24 10.80 -0.64
N ASN A 57 8.54 10.92 -0.92
CA ASN A 57 9.11 10.87 -2.26
C ASN A 57 9.57 9.45 -2.56
N PHE A 58 9.03 8.88 -3.61
CA PHE A 58 9.29 7.50 -3.99
C PHE A 58 9.43 7.36 -5.50
N THR A 59 10.40 6.54 -5.95
CA THR A 59 10.59 6.21 -7.37
C THR A 59 10.33 4.72 -7.58
N ARG A 60 9.40 4.40 -8.49
CA ARG A 60 9.07 3.02 -8.84
C ARG A 60 10.28 2.33 -9.46
N LYS A 61 10.65 1.16 -8.97
CA LYS A 61 11.78 0.39 -9.52
C LYS A 61 11.55 -0.04 -10.96
N LEU A 62 10.35 -0.52 -11.27
CA LEU A 62 10.04 -1.08 -12.57
C LEU A 62 9.93 -0.02 -13.68
N THR A 63 9.34 1.13 -13.38
CA THR A 63 9.05 2.17 -14.39
C THR A 63 9.98 3.37 -14.31
N GLY A 64 10.74 3.52 -13.21
CA GLY A 64 11.57 4.70 -12.96
C GLY A 64 10.76 5.98 -12.66
N LYS A 65 9.44 5.90 -12.57
CA LYS A 65 8.58 7.07 -12.30
C LYS A 65 8.67 7.48 -10.83
N SER A 66 8.85 8.78 -10.62
CA SER A 66 8.88 9.39 -9.29
C SER A 66 7.51 9.93 -8.89
N HIS A 67 7.15 9.68 -7.64
CA HIS A 67 5.89 10.12 -7.04
C HIS A 67 6.15 10.87 -5.75
N THR A 68 5.28 11.83 -5.44
CA THR A 68 5.25 12.51 -4.16
C THR A 68 3.87 12.31 -3.54
N TYR A 69 3.83 11.58 -2.45
CA TYR A 69 2.59 11.29 -1.72
C TYR A 69 2.48 12.14 -0.46
N LYS A 70 1.28 12.61 -0.16
CA LYS A 70 0.99 13.35 1.07
C LYS A 70 0.40 12.41 2.12
N ILE A 71 1.06 12.27 3.26
CA ILE A 71 0.60 11.48 4.39
C ILE A 71 0.04 12.42 5.46
N GLN A 72 -1.24 12.27 5.80
CA GLN A 72 -1.97 13.15 6.71
C GLN A 72 -2.64 12.37 7.85
N TYR A 73 -3.20 13.11 8.83
CA TYR A 73 -4.03 12.60 9.93
C TYR A 73 -3.36 11.50 10.77
N GLU A 74 -4.07 10.41 11.03
CA GLU A 74 -3.57 9.29 11.84
C GLU A 74 -2.29 8.66 11.29
N ASN A 75 -2.19 8.56 9.97
CA ASN A 75 -1.02 8.02 9.31
C ASN A 75 0.21 8.93 9.47
N TYR A 76 0.01 10.26 9.52
CA TYR A 76 1.09 11.20 9.84
C TYR A 76 1.70 10.88 11.21
N ARG A 77 0.87 10.69 12.25
CA ARG A 77 1.34 10.37 13.60
C ARG A 77 2.10 9.05 13.65
N LEU A 78 1.59 8.03 12.96
CA LEU A 78 2.23 6.71 12.86
C LEU A 78 3.64 6.83 12.27
N PHE A 79 3.77 7.44 11.10
CA PHE A 79 5.05 7.61 10.43
C PHE A 79 5.97 8.54 11.20
N TYR A 80 5.46 9.66 11.73
CA TYR A 80 6.27 10.59 12.52
C TYR A 80 6.92 9.93 13.73
N LYS A 81 6.18 9.09 14.46
CA LYS A 81 6.68 8.33 15.62
C LYS A 81 7.85 7.41 15.26
N VAL A 82 7.80 6.78 14.09
CA VAL A 82 8.87 5.88 13.63
C VAL A 82 10.04 6.70 13.08
N LEU A 83 9.77 7.64 12.18
CA LEU A 83 10.80 8.45 11.51
C LEU A 83 11.60 9.36 12.49
N SER A 84 10.99 9.77 13.61
CA SER A 84 11.70 10.58 14.61
C SER A 84 12.87 9.87 15.30
N LYS A 85 12.92 8.53 15.19
CA LYS A 85 13.96 7.69 15.78
C LYS A 85 15.02 7.23 14.78
N LEU A 86 14.86 7.56 13.50
CA LEU A 86 15.69 7.08 12.40
C LEU A 86 16.57 8.20 11.83
N GLN A 87 17.77 7.81 11.37
CA GLN A 87 18.61 8.63 10.51
C GLN A 87 18.19 8.48 9.04
N ASP A 88 18.56 9.45 8.19
CA ASP A 88 18.06 9.52 6.79
C ASP A 88 18.33 8.27 5.94
N GLN A 89 19.39 7.53 6.23
CA GLN A 89 19.75 6.32 5.48
C GLN A 89 19.19 5.03 6.06
N GLU A 90 18.52 5.09 7.21
CA GLU A 90 17.94 3.92 7.84
C GLU A 90 16.60 3.55 7.20
N THR A 91 16.33 2.25 7.07
CA THR A 91 15.08 1.76 6.50
C THR A 91 13.91 1.96 7.47
N VAL A 92 12.77 2.34 6.93
CA VAL A 92 11.54 2.56 7.72
C VAL A 92 11.03 1.23 8.31
N LEU A 93 11.15 0.15 7.56
CA LEU A 93 10.82 -1.20 8.04
C LEU A 93 12.05 -1.85 8.67
N HIS A 94 12.12 -1.82 9.99
CA HIS A 94 13.26 -2.32 10.77
C HIS A 94 12.81 -3.19 11.96
N LYS A 95 13.76 -3.95 12.47
CA LYS A 95 13.71 -4.65 13.76
C LYS A 95 14.31 -3.78 14.86
N ASP A 96 14.49 -4.38 16.04
CA ASP A 96 15.29 -3.82 17.12
C ASP A 96 16.67 -3.36 16.62
N ARG A 97 17.17 -2.27 17.19
CA ARG A 97 18.45 -1.63 16.82
C ARG A 97 18.50 -1.15 15.36
N HIS A 98 17.35 -0.80 14.78
CA HIS A 98 17.22 -0.24 13.42
C HIS A 98 17.75 -1.16 12.30
N LEU A 99 17.85 -2.47 12.53
CA LEU A 99 18.25 -3.42 11.51
C LEU A 99 17.11 -3.63 10.49
N PRO A 100 17.36 -3.54 9.17
CA PRO A 100 16.34 -3.80 8.17
C PRO A 100 15.70 -5.17 8.35
N ILE A 101 14.39 -5.25 8.08
CA ILE A 101 13.71 -6.56 8.05
C ILE A 101 13.96 -7.26 6.71
N SER A 102 13.87 -8.59 6.72
CA SER A 102 13.90 -9.40 5.50
C SER A 102 12.48 -9.60 4.93
N ASP A 103 12.40 -10.04 3.66
CA ASP A 103 11.15 -10.50 3.03
C ASP A 103 10.42 -11.56 3.88
N THR A 104 11.16 -12.48 4.47
CA THR A 104 10.59 -13.52 5.37
C THR A 104 9.85 -12.91 6.55
N ILE A 105 10.40 -11.86 7.17
CA ILE A 105 9.74 -11.19 8.30
C ILE A 105 8.51 -10.43 7.85
N LEU A 106 8.59 -9.72 6.71
CA LEU A 106 7.43 -9.03 6.15
C LEU A 106 6.29 -10.01 5.84
N ARG A 107 6.61 -11.16 5.22
CA ARG A 107 5.61 -12.21 4.95
C ARG A 107 5.04 -12.82 6.21
N LYS A 108 5.84 -12.97 7.27
CA LYS A 108 5.36 -13.40 8.57
C LYS A 108 4.37 -12.38 9.15
N ASP A 109 4.70 -11.10 9.14
CA ASP A 109 3.80 -10.04 9.61
C ASP A 109 2.45 -10.07 8.85
N LEU A 110 2.45 -10.30 7.53
CA LEU A 110 1.22 -10.47 6.74
C LEU A 110 0.45 -11.76 7.10
N PHE A 111 1.16 -12.85 7.40
CA PHE A 111 0.53 -14.09 7.85
C PHE A 111 -0.14 -13.93 9.22
N ASP A 112 0.51 -13.28 10.17
CA ASP A 112 -0.05 -13.00 11.50
C ASP A 112 -1.34 -12.17 11.37
N LEU A 113 -1.36 -11.18 10.47
CA LEU A 113 -2.55 -10.41 10.15
C LEU A 113 -3.65 -11.24 9.48
N ALA A 114 -3.28 -12.21 8.63
CA ALA A 114 -4.23 -13.12 8.00
C ALA A 114 -4.96 -14.00 9.03
N VAL A 115 -4.25 -14.44 10.07
CA VAL A 115 -4.84 -15.20 11.19
C VAL A 115 -5.85 -14.34 11.95
N ILE A 116 -5.52 -13.08 12.28
CA ILE A 116 -6.41 -12.14 12.97
C ILE A 116 -7.72 -11.91 12.20
N MET A 117 -7.66 -11.86 10.88
CA MET A 117 -8.82 -11.59 10.01
C MET A 117 -9.55 -12.85 9.57
N ASN A 118 -9.02 -14.04 9.86
CA ASN A 118 -9.49 -15.30 9.29
C ASN A 118 -9.65 -15.22 7.76
N ARG A 119 -8.74 -14.53 7.10
CA ARG A 119 -8.73 -14.32 5.65
C ARG A 119 -7.28 -14.25 5.17
N LYS A 120 -6.99 -14.91 4.04
CA LYS A 120 -5.67 -14.84 3.42
C LYS A 120 -5.29 -13.38 3.14
N ILE A 121 -4.08 -12.99 3.54
CA ILE A 121 -3.49 -11.67 3.26
C ILE A 121 -2.11 -11.90 2.67
N THR A 122 -1.92 -11.45 1.44
CA THR A 122 -0.63 -11.49 0.74
C THR A 122 -0.32 -10.12 0.14
N SER A 123 0.95 -9.84 -0.10
CA SER A 123 1.36 -8.60 -0.79
C SER A 123 0.70 -8.48 -2.17
N ALA A 124 0.56 -9.60 -2.90
CA ALA A 124 -0.14 -9.62 -4.19
C ALA A 124 -1.62 -9.20 -4.06
N GLN A 125 -2.35 -9.73 -3.06
CA GLN A 125 -3.75 -9.34 -2.84
C GLN A 125 -3.89 -7.88 -2.42
N LEU A 126 -2.96 -7.34 -1.62
CA LEU A 126 -2.96 -5.92 -1.25
C LEU A 126 -2.71 -5.04 -2.48
N PHE A 127 -1.74 -5.40 -3.31
CA PHE A 127 -1.47 -4.71 -4.58
C PHE A 127 -2.66 -4.77 -5.55
N GLU A 128 -3.27 -5.94 -5.72
CA GLU A 128 -4.47 -6.10 -6.55
C GLU A 128 -5.66 -5.28 -6.05
N SER A 129 -5.82 -5.22 -4.73
CA SER A 129 -6.84 -4.37 -4.11
C SER A 129 -6.56 -2.88 -4.33
N HIS A 130 -5.28 -2.46 -4.25
CA HIS A 130 -4.86 -1.11 -4.61
C HIS A 130 -5.23 -0.78 -6.05
N LEU A 131 -4.89 -1.63 -7.00
CA LEU A 131 -5.21 -1.43 -8.42
C LEU A 131 -6.73 -1.36 -8.67
N TYR A 132 -7.49 -2.26 -8.05
CA TYR A 132 -8.95 -2.26 -8.16
C TYR A 132 -9.54 -0.91 -7.76
N TRP A 133 -9.15 -0.39 -6.58
CA TRP A 133 -9.67 0.89 -6.09
C TRP A 133 -9.12 2.09 -6.84
N LEU A 134 -7.90 2.00 -7.37
CA LEU A 134 -7.34 3.01 -8.26
C LEU A 134 -8.18 3.15 -9.53
N PHE A 135 -8.52 2.03 -10.17
CA PHE A 135 -9.38 2.00 -11.36
C PHE A 135 -10.83 2.44 -11.05
N LYS A 136 -11.35 2.06 -9.89
CA LYS A 136 -12.66 2.57 -9.41
C LYS A 136 -12.70 4.09 -9.27
N LYS A 137 -11.59 4.72 -8.96
CA LYS A 137 -11.46 6.19 -8.89
C LYS A 137 -11.29 6.86 -10.26
N GLY A 138 -11.32 6.10 -11.34
CA GLY A 138 -11.30 6.62 -12.70
C GLY A 138 -9.93 6.66 -13.37
N VAL A 139 -8.89 6.08 -12.75
CA VAL A 139 -7.60 5.92 -13.44
C VAL A 139 -7.77 4.94 -14.60
N SER A 140 -7.31 5.33 -15.79
CA SER A 140 -7.41 4.47 -16.97
C SER A 140 -6.43 3.29 -16.90
N PHE A 141 -6.73 2.21 -17.63
CA PHE A 141 -5.81 1.07 -17.72
C PHE A 141 -4.43 1.49 -18.26
N ALA A 142 -4.41 2.35 -19.28
CA ALA A 142 -3.17 2.87 -19.87
C ALA A 142 -2.31 3.62 -18.84
N GLN A 143 -2.91 4.46 -18.01
CA GLN A 143 -2.22 5.13 -16.90
C GLN A 143 -1.68 4.11 -15.88
N GLY A 144 -2.45 3.07 -15.56
CA GLY A 144 -1.99 1.99 -14.68
C GLY A 144 -0.78 1.23 -15.26
N VAL A 145 -0.79 0.93 -16.55
CA VAL A 145 0.35 0.32 -17.25
C VAL A 145 1.58 1.22 -17.16
N GLU A 146 1.41 2.49 -17.46
CA GLU A 146 2.50 3.47 -17.47
C GLU A 146 3.08 3.68 -16.05
N GLU A 147 2.23 3.74 -15.03
CA GLU A 147 2.64 4.05 -13.66
C GLU A 147 3.21 2.85 -12.92
N TYR A 148 2.60 1.67 -13.07
CA TYR A 148 2.95 0.46 -12.32
C TYR A 148 3.69 -0.59 -13.17
N GLY A 149 3.89 -0.35 -14.47
CA GLY A 149 4.49 -1.34 -15.36
C GLY A 149 3.61 -2.60 -15.53
N LEU A 150 2.28 -2.43 -15.54
CA LEU A 150 1.35 -3.55 -15.63
C LEU A 150 1.44 -4.23 -16.97
N ALA A 151 1.26 -5.56 -17.00
CA ALA A 151 1.09 -6.28 -18.25
C ALA A 151 -0.20 -5.84 -18.98
N LEU A 152 -0.14 -5.70 -20.30
CA LEU A 152 -1.28 -5.28 -21.13
C LEU A 152 -2.43 -6.31 -21.18
N SER A 153 -2.22 -7.50 -20.63
CA SER A 153 -3.19 -8.58 -20.60
C SER A 153 -3.13 -9.35 -19.28
N GLY A 154 -4.01 -10.32 -19.11
CA GLY A 154 -4.01 -11.19 -17.94
C GLY A 154 -4.67 -10.56 -16.72
N LYS A 155 -4.12 -10.80 -15.53
CA LYS A 155 -4.75 -10.42 -14.26
C LYS A 155 -4.97 -8.92 -14.08
N PRO A 156 -4.01 -8.02 -14.39
CA PRO A 156 -4.21 -6.58 -14.26
C PRO A 156 -5.38 -6.06 -15.13
N PHE A 157 -5.52 -6.57 -16.35
CA PHE A 157 -6.62 -6.21 -17.22
C PHE A 157 -7.98 -6.66 -16.67
N LYS A 158 -8.05 -7.89 -16.12
CA LYS A 158 -9.27 -8.40 -15.46
C LYS A 158 -9.67 -7.58 -14.22
N ILE A 159 -8.69 -7.09 -13.45
CA ILE A 159 -8.94 -6.20 -12.31
C ILE A 159 -9.57 -4.89 -12.79
N TRP A 160 -9.01 -4.28 -13.85
CA TRP A 160 -9.56 -3.07 -14.45
C TRP A 160 -10.97 -3.28 -14.99
N GLU A 161 -11.19 -4.35 -15.75
CA GLU A 161 -12.52 -4.72 -16.28
C GLU A 161 -13.54 -4.90 -15.16
N SER A 162 -13.20 -5.62 -14.10
CA SER A 162 -14.04 -5.81 -12.92
C SER A 162 -14.38 -4.49 -12.23
N ALA A 163 -13.40 -3.59 -12.09
CA ALA A 163 -13.61 -2.28 -11.50
C ALA A 163 -14.57 -1.43 -12.35
N MET A 164 -14.43 -1.46 -13.68
CA MET A 164 -15.30 -0.72 -14.60
C MET A 164 -16.72 -1.27 -14.60
N LEU A 165 -16.90 -2.58 -14.66
CA LEU A 165 -18.23 -3.21 -14.66
C LEU A 165 -18.99 -2.93 -13.36
N SER A 166 -18.33 -3.01 -12.21
CA SER A 166 -18.96 -2.75 -10.91
C SER A 166 -19.35 -1.27 -10.71
N GLY A 167 -18.77 -0.34 -11.49
CA GLY A 167 -19.17 1.08 -11.51
C GLY A 167 -20.38 1.37 -12.41
N ARG A 168 -20.61 0.55 -13.45
CA ARG A 168 -21.73 0.74 -14.38
C ARG A 168 -23.08 0.27 -13.81
N LEU A 169 -23.08 -0.59 -12.82
CA LEU A 169 -24.32 -1.07 -12.18
C LEU A 169 -24.90 -0.05 -11.18
N TRP A 170 -24.11 0.93 -10.73
CA TRP A 170 -24.54 1.89 -9.72
C TRP A 170 -25.58 2.91 -10.21
N PRO A 171 -25.48 3.50 -11.43
CA PRO A 171 -26.48 4.45 -11.92
C PRO A 171 -27.85 3.81 -12.21
N PHE A 172 -27.90 2.51 -12.53
CA PHE A 172 -29.15 1.81 -12.86
C PHE A 172 -29.91 1.30 -11.63
N LEU A 173 -29.30 1.35 -10.44
CA LEU A 173 -29.95 0.94 -9.19
C LEU A 173 -30.51 2.11 -8.38
N LEU A 174 -30.29 3.36 -8.84
CA LEU A 174 -30.74 4.59 -8.18
C LEU A 174 -31.84 5.33 -8.99
N GLU A 175 -32.30 4.81 -10.13
CA GLU A 175 -33.53 5.21 -10.83
C GLU A 175 -34.68 4.29 -10.45
#